data_6a407d373c3b65d813baaa184a5f74dd
#
_entry.id   6a407d373c3b65d813baaa184a5f74dd
#
_cell.length_a   1.000
_cell.length_b   1.000
_cell.length_c   1.000
_cell.angle_alpha   90.00
_cell.angle_beta   90.00
_cell.angle_gamma   90.00
#
_symmetry.space_group_name_H-M   'P 1'
#
loop_
_entity.id
_entity.type
_entity.pdbx_description
1 polymer ?
#
loop_
_entity_poly.entity_id
_entity_poly.type
_entity_poly.pdbx_seq_one_letter_code
_entity_poly.pdbx_strand_id
1 'polypeptide(L)'
;FGDDTKAMLRESADVLAHVHVGDTFNHKASSGLRYILNPPGTQARVHQHLNIGQGEVPWEDFFGTLAEIGFDGIMTACVFAWEDKADHSGKFMRSEMQRYVDKYFK
;
A
#
# COMPACT_ATOMS: atom_id res chain seq x y z
N PHE A 1 2.00 -6.48 8.07
CA PHE A 1 2.02 -7.64 8.99
C PHE A 1 3.24 -8.54 8.82
N GLY A 2 4.15 -8.23 7.88
CA GLY A 2 5.35 -9.03 7.65
C GLY A 2 5.15 -10.26 6.79
N ASP A 3 4.05 -10.33 6.07
CA ASP A 3 3.80 -11.40 5.11
C ASP A 3 4.64 -11.21 3.83
N ASP A 4 4.89 -12.31 3.12
CA ASP A 4 5.60 -12.27 1.85
C ASP A 4 4.71 -11.68 0.75
N THR A 5 5.00 -10.46 0.34
CA THR A 5 4.22 -9.72 -0.66
C THR A 5 4.14 -10.46 -2.00
N LYS A 6 5.25 -11.02 -2.48
CA LYS A 6 5.28 -11.75 -3.75
C LYS A 6 4.43 -13.01 -3.69
N ALA A 7 4.58 -13.79 -2.62
CA ALA A 7 3.83 -15.02 -2.45
C ALA A 7 2.33 -14.74 -2.38
N MET A 8 1.90 -13.75 -1.60
CA MET A 8 0.49 -13.38 -1.49
C MET A 8 -0.13 -12.98 -2.83
N LEU A 9 0.58 -12.17 -3.60
CA LEU A 9 0.10 -11.72 -4.91
C LEU A 9 0.00 -12.87 -5.90
N ARG A 10 0.99 -13.76 -5.92
CA ARG A 10 0.98 -14.93 -6.81
C ARG A 10 -0.15 -15.91 -6.46
N GLU A 11 -0.37 -16.15 -5.18
CA GLU A 11 -1.44 -17.03 -4.72
C GLU A 11 -2.83 -16.49 -5.02
N SER A 12 -3.00 -15.15 -5.03
CA SER A 12 -4.29 -14.50 -5.31
C SER A 12 -4.49 -14.14 -6.77
N ALA A 13 -3.53 -14.43 -7.66
CA ALA A 13 -3.51 -13.95 -9.04
C ALA A 13 -4.82 -14.18 -9.81
N ASP A 14 -5.42 -15.37 -9.64
CA ASP A 14 -6.64 -15.77 -10.38
C ASP A 14 -7.89 -15.00 -9.96
N VAL A 15 -7.88 -14.40 -8.77
CA VAL A 15 -9.05 -13.72 -8.20
C VAL A 15 -8.80 -12.23 -7.91
N LEU A 16 -7.58 -11.76 -8.11
CA LEU A 16 -7.20 -10.39 -7.80
C LEU A 16 -7.74 -9.41 -8.85
N ALA A 17 -8.72 -8.62 -8.48
CA ALA A 17 -9.39 -7.67 -9.38
C ALA A 17 -9.15 -6.20 -9.03
N HIS A 18 -8.78 -5.90 -7.79
CA HIS A 18 -8.63 -4.55 -7.29
C HIS A 18 -7.61 -4.51 -6.16
N VAL A 19 -6.77 -3.48 -6.15
CA VAL A 19 -5.82 -3.25 -5.07
C VAL A 19 -5.96 -1.84 -4.51
N HIS A 20 -5.84 -1.72 -3.19
CA HIS A 20 -5.69 -0.44 -2.51
C HIS A 20 -4.22 -0.25 -2.15
N VAL A 21 -3.69 0.91 -2.49
CA VAL A 21 -2.27 1.24 -2.32
C VAL A 21 -2.12 2.26 -1.20
N GLY A 22 -1.47 1.86 -0.14
CA GLY A 22 -1.12 2.70 1.00
C GLY A 22 0.06 2.10 1.73
N ASP A 23 0.99 2.93 2.18
CA ASP A 23 2.18 2.46 2.88
C ASP A 23 1.94 2.33 4.38
N THR A 24 2.74 1.52 5.03
CA THR A 24 2.63 1.26 6.47
C THR A 24 3.94 0.71 7.01
N PHE A 25 4.12 0.81 8.33
CA PHE A 25 5.17 0.08 9.04
C PHE A 25 4.68 -1.30 9.45
N ASN A 26 5.62 -2.22 9.68
CA ASN A 26 5.32 -3.56 10.17
C ASN A 26 4.93 -3.52 11.65
N HIS A 27 3.66 -3.36 11.93
CA HIS A 27 3.14 -3.28 13.30
C HIS A 27 3.27 -4.57 14.08
N LYS A 28 3.25 -5.71 13.42
CA LYS A 28 3.46 -6.99 14.08
C LYS A 28 4.84 -7.11 14.68
N ALA A 29 5.85 -6.56 13.99
CA ALA A 29 7.23 -6.55 14.49
C ALA A 29 7.43 -5.52 15.61
N SER A 30 6.73 -4.39 15.57
CA SER A 30 6.94 -3.27 16.52
C SER A 30 6.00 -3.27 17.73
N SER A 31 4.76 -3.74 17.58
CA SER A 31 3.74 -3.65 18.61
C SER A 31 2.95 -4.94 18.85
N GLY A 32 3.08 -5.93 17.99
CA GLY A 32 2.29 -7.16 18.03
C GLY A 32 0.83 -7.00 17.62
N LEU A 33 0.41 -5.79 17.27
CA LEU A 33 -0.98 -5.53 16.85
C LEU A 33 -1.18 -5.95 15.40
N ARG A 34 -2.30 -6.65 15.16
CA ARG A 34 -2.72 -7.06 13.82
C ARG A 34 -3.69 -6.09 13.16
N TYR A 35 -4.37 -5.28 13.96
CA TYR A 35 -5.36 -4.33 13.50
C TYR A 35 -4.91 -2.93 13.83
N ILE A 36 -5.01 -2.07 12.83
CA ILE A 36 -4.61 -0.67 12.96
C ILE A 36 -5.87 0.16 13.13
N LEU A 37 -6.40 0.15 14.33
CA LEU A 37 -7.52 0.98 14.72
C LEU A 37 -7.05 1.98 15.76
N ASN A 38 -7.48 3.23 15.61
CA ASN A 38 -7.26 4.21 16.65
C ASN A 38 -8.22 3.94 17.82
N PRO A 39 -7.74 3.53 19.00
CA PRO A 39 -8.62 3.39 20.14
C PRO A 39 -9.28 4.74 20.50
N PRO A 40 -10.52 4.72 21.05
CA PRO A 40 -11.17 5.94 21.49
C PRO A 40 -10.28 6.73 22.47
N GLY A 41 -10.16 8.04 22.26
CA GLY A 41 -9.35 8.92 23.10
C GLY A 41 -7.86 8.92 22.82
N THR A 42 -7.38 8.15 21.84
CA THR A 42 -5.96 8.14 21.45
C THR A 42 -5.62 9.41 20.68
N GLN A 43 -4.56 10.11 21.11
CA GLN A 43 -4.05 11.28 20.40
C GLN A 43 -3.11 10.89 19.23
N ALA A 44 -2.44 9.75 19.33
CA ALA A 44 -1.59 9.25 18.26
C ALA A 44 -2.40 8.50 17.21
N ARG A 45 -2.15 8.77 15.93
CA ARG A 45 -2.75 8.00 14.85
C ARG A 45 -2.00 6.69 14.68
N VAL A 46 -2.69 5.60 14.95
CA VAL A 46 -2.16 4.24 14.74
C VAL A 46 -2.56 3.72 13.35
N HIS A 47 -3.60 4.30 12.76
CA HIS A 47 -4.07 3.95 11.43
C HIS A 47 -3.12 4.55 10.39
N GLN A 48 -2.37 3.69 9.74
CA GLN A 48 -1.32 4.10 8.82
C GLN A 48 -1.65 3.74 7.39
N HIS A 49 -2.27 4.63 6.70
CA HIS A 49 -2.34 4.62 5.25
C HIS A 49 -1.47 5.79 4.79
N LEU A 50 -0.17 5.53 4.68
CA LEU A 50 0.85 6.52 4.34
C LEU A 50 1.03 6.64 2.83
N ASN A 51 1.68 7.71 2.39
CA ASN A 51 2.13 7.79 1.00
C ASN A 51 3.21 6.73 0.72
N ILE A 52 3.29 6.29 -0.54
CA ILE A 52 4.34 5.38 -0.99
C ILE A 52 5.71 5.92 -0.59
N GLY A 53 6.51 5.06 0.04
CA GLY A 53 7.86 5.38 0.49
C GLY A 53 7.96 5.92 1.90
N GLN A 54 6.85 6.17 2.58
CA GLN A 54 6.84 6.64 3.97
C GLN A 54 6.82 5.50 5.00
N GLY A 55 6.63 4.28 4.56
CA GLY A 55 6.60 3.09 5.41
C GLY A 55 7.60 2.02 4.95
N GLU A 56 7.24 0.76 5.14
CA GLU A 56 8.12 -0.39 4.91
C GLU A 56 7.61 -1.35 3.83
N VAL A 57 6.54 -1.01 3.11
CA VAL A 57 6.02 -1.88 2.05
C VAL A 57 7.06 -2.00 0.93
N PRO A 58 7.39 -3.22 0.49
CA PRO A 58 8.38 -3.43 -0.59
C PRO A 58 7.75 -3.14 -1.96
N TRP A 59 7.66 -1.89 -2.34
CA TRP A 59 6.94 -1.43 -3.54
C TRP A 59 7.49 -2.00 -4.84
N GLU A 60 8.80 -2.17 -4.95
CA GLU A 60 9.39 -2.81 -6.14
C GLU A 60 8.88 -4.25 -6.31
N ASP A 61 8.83 -5.01 -5.21
CA ASP A 61 8.29 -6.36 -5.20
C ASP A 61 6.79 -6.37 -5.50
N PHE A 62 6.05 -5.43 -4.92
CA PHE A 62 4.60 -5.31 -5.10
C PHE A 62 4.26 -5.04 -6.57
N PHE A 63 4.75 -3.96 -7.14
CA PHE A 63 4.44 -3.60 -8.53
C PHE A 63 5.05 -4.56 -9.54
N GLY A 64 6.27 -5.04 -9.29
CA GLY A 64 6.91 -6.03 -10.15
C GLY A 64 6.13 -7.33 -10.22
N THR A 65 5.61 -7.80 -9.09
CA THR A 65 4.78 -9.02 -9.05
C THR A 65 3.40 -8.81 -9.67
N LEU A 66 2.76 -7.64 -9.45
CA LEU A 66 1.51 -7.31 -10.15
C LEU A 66 1.68 -7.39 -11.67
N ALA A 67 2.78 -6.87 -12.19
CA ALA A 67 3.08 -6.96 -13.62
C ALA A 67 3.34 -8.41 -14.06
N GLU A 68 4.09 -9.17 -13.27
CA GLU A 68 4.39 -10.60 -13.53
C GLU A 68 3.11 -11.44 -13.66
N ILE A 69 2.14 -11.23 -12.77
CA ILE A 69 0.87 -11.97 -12.81
C ILE A 69 -0.13 -11.42 -13.83
N GLY A 70 0.22 -10.37 -14.57
CA GLY A 70 -0.65 -9.79 -15.59
C GLY A 70 -1.84 -9.02 -15.02
N PHE A 71 -1.68 -8.41 -13.84
CA PHE A 71 -2.77 -7.63 -13.23
C PHE A 71 -3.21 -6.48 -14.14
N ASP A 72 -4.50 -6.40 -14.44
CA ASP A 72 -5.10 -5.37 -15.31
C ASP A 72 -6.30 -4.67 -14.65
N GLY A 73 -6.44 -4.84 -13.35
CA GLY A 73 -7.54 -4.26 -12.57
C GLY A 73 -7.30 -2.82 -12.14
N ILE A 74 -8.07 -2.39 -11.15
CA ILE A 74 -8.03 -1.03 -10.62
C ILE A 74 -7.06 -0.94 -9.45
N MET A 75 -6.21 0.09 -9.45
CA MET A 75 -5.36 0.46 -8.32
C MET A 75 -5.88 1.77 -7.72
N THR A 76 -6.23 1.74 -6.45
CA THR A 76 -6.74 2.92 -5.74
C THR A 76 -5.73 3.40 -4.71
N ALA A 77 -5.35 4.67 -4.78
CA ALA A 77 -4.57 5.31 -3.72
C ALA A 77 -5.45 5.43 -2.47
N CYS A 78 -4.99 4.87 -1.36
CA CYS A 78 -5.74 4.80 -0.12
C CYS A 78 -4.89 5.37 1.02
N VAL A 79 -4.89 6.71 1.17
CA VAL A 79 -4.04 7.41 2.12
C VAL A 79 -4.90 8.26 3.06
N PHE A 80 -4.78 8.02 4.35
CA PHE A 80 -5.51 8.78 5.38
C PHE A 80 -4.59 9.64 6.25
N ALA A 81 -3.29 9.41 6.22
CA ALA A 81 -2.35 10.13 7.08
C ALA A 81 -2.27 11.63 6.79
N TRP A 82 -2.67 12.04 5.59
CA TRP A 82 -2.56 13.42 5.10
C TRP A 82 -3.90 14.02 4.72
N GLU A 83 -4.94 13.82 5.54
CA GLU A 83 -6.28 14.34 5.27
C GLU A 83 -6.33 15.85 5.03
N ASP A 84 -5.55 16.61 5.81
CA ASP A 84 -5.43 18.06 5.68
C ASP A 84 -4.67 18.52 4.42
N LYS A 85 -3.99 17.57 3.76
CA LYS A 85 -3.22 17.77 2.54
C LYS A 85 -3.58 16.75 1.46
N ALA A 86 -4.84 16.35 1.41
CA ALA A 86 -5.32 15.29 0.53
C ALA A 86 -5.00 15.56 -0.94
N ASP A 87 -5.08 16.81 -1.39
CA ASP A 87 -4.76 17.20 -2.76
C ASP A 87 -3.29 16.91 -3.11
N HIS A 88 -2.36 17.32 -2.25
CA HIS A 88 -0.93 17.05 -2.43
C HIS A 88 -0.62 15.56 -2.35
N SER A 89 -1.20 14.86 -1.37
CA SER A 89 -1.03 13.42 -1.21
C SER A 89 -1.56 12.65 -2.43
N GLY A 90 -2.73 13.00 -2.93
CA GLY A 90 -3.31 12.38 -4.11
C GLY A 90 -2.46 12.55 -5.35
N LYS A 91 -1.93 13.75 -5.59
CA LYS A 91 -1.01 14.02 -6.71
C LYS A 91 0.28 13.23 -6.59
N PHE A 92 0.87 13.21 -5.41
CA PHE A 92 2.08 12.43 -5.12
C PHE A 92 1.85 10.93 -5.37
N MET A 93 0.79 10.38 -4.81
CA MET A 93 0.45 8.96 -4.98
C MET A 93 0.25 8.60 -6.44
N ARG A 94 -0.48 9.44 -7.19
CA ARG A 94 -0.69 9.21 -8.62
C ARG A 94 0.63 9.19 -9.39
N SER A 95 1.52 10.16 -9.11
CA SER A 95 2.85 10.21 -9.73
C SER A 95 3.67 8.96 -9.45
N GLU A 96 3.69 8.51 -8.19
CA GLU A 96 4.47 7.35 -7.80
C GLU A 96 3.89 6.05 -8.36
N MET A 97 2.58 5.88 -8.31
CA MET A 97 1.91 4.74 -8.91
C MET A 97 2.17 4.68 -10.42
N GLN A 98 2.09 5.83 -11.11
CA GLN A 98 2.35 5.90 -12.54
C GLN A 98 3.82 5.55 -12.85
N ARG A 99 4.76 6.02 -12.04
CA ARG A 99 6.17 5.69 -12.19
C ARG A 99 6.43 4.17 -12.12
N TYR A 100 5.80 3.49 -11.19
CA TYR A 100 5.89 2.03 -11.07
C TYR A 100 5.20 1.31 -12.24
N VAL A 101 4.04 1.81 -12.67
CA VAL A 101 3.34 1.26 -13.83
C VAL A 101 4.23 1.38 -15.08
N ASP A 102 4.81 2.54 -15.33
CA ASP A 102 5.69 2.77 -16.47
C ASP A 102 6.95 1.87 -16.43
N LYS A 103 7.42 1.56 -15.23
CA LYS A 103 8.60 0.72 -15.04
C LYS A 103 8.32 -0.77 -15.29
N TYR A 104 7.21 -1.29 -14.81
CA TYR A 104 6.93 -2.72 -14.77
C TYR A 104 5.89 -3.21 -15.77
N PHE A 105 4.87 -2.40 -16.06
CA PHE A 105 3.78 -2.76 -16.98
C PHE A 105 4.10 -2.24 -18.38
N LYS A 106 4.76 -3.08 -19.16
CA LYS A 106 5.18 -2.71 -20.52
C LYS A 106 4.43 -3.46 -21.57
#